data_df331bac4acb3d25eab75088f9fd542c
#
_entry.id   df331bac4acb3d25eab75088f9fd542c
#
_cell.length_a   1.000
_cell.length_b   1.000
_cell.length_c   1.000
_cell.angle_alpha   90.00
_cell.angle_beta   90.00
_cell.angle_gamma   90.00
#
_symmetry.space_group_name_H-M   'P 1'
#
loop_
_entity.id
_entity.type
_entity.pdbx_description
1 polymer ?
#
loop_
_entity_poly.entity_id
_entity_poly.type
_entity_poly.pdbx_seq_one_letter_code
_entity_poly.pdbx_strand_id
1 'polypeptide(L)'
;MQILKNSAKFSVFKKKIGNKFSIIKIANKSAKKIFDEINLIDTLKKNSKFYKTKIPQIVSKGIISKGFYKGKGYYEQTFIPGKTLSEILQNKYTKKNYLNRIKKNILIELIFSVKTSSNKKKAKQNQSIKNLIFMELKKIKEKKFYDNLFNIKKLNINNKSLNNIHFYIKKLNSFKKIRKLYSQNNYVSNVGHWNYHGGNIIFPKKNKTDFKLIDPDAKWKFNDPFFSLARYFYTYVHDTMEFNSYLISTKEFKKKINKFSIKLLWKKQIIKNYKTIFSNIFCSYFNDSQLKSNLSTNDFLRLNLNLCLCLLRGVNANHQNEIKYISKKSEKFKNKGIFLFLITNVFLKNFTNFLQKND
;
A
#
# COMPACT_ATOMS: atom_id res chain seq x y z
N MET A 1 -26.49 15.30 -8.65
CA MET A 1 -25.09 15.00 -8.32
C MET A 1 -25.07 14.07 -7.11
N GLN A 2 -24.34 12.95 -7.17
CA GLN A 2 -24.29 11.92 -6.10
C GLN A 2 -22.95 12.03 -5.38
N ILE A 3 -22.95 12.09 -4.05
CA ILE A 3 -21.71 12.06 -3.24
C ILE A 3 -21.19 10.62 -3.20
N LEU A 4 -19.96 10.40 -3.64
CA LEU A 4 -19.28 9.11 -3.57
C LEU A 4 -18.37 9.01 -2.34
N LYS A 5 -17.74 10.12 -1.96
CA LYS A 5 -16.84 10.19 -0.81
C LYS A 5 -16.80 11.60 -0.27
N ASN A 6 -16.84 11.73 1.05
CA ASN A 6 -16.56 12.98 1.73
C ASN A 6 -15.54 12.71 2.83
N SER A 7 -14.45 13.45 2.83
CA SER A 7 -13.37 13.33 3.81
C SER A 7 -12.82 14.71 4.17
N ALA A 8 -12.07 14.81 5.25
CA ALA A 8 -11.42 16.08 5.61
C ALA A 8 -10.51 16.66 4.52
N LYS A 9 -10.09 15.86 3.54
CA LYS A 9 -9.17 16.29 2.46
C LYS A 9 -9.88 16.61 1.16
N PHE A 10 -10.84 15.76 0.76
CA PHE A 10 -11.49 15.83 -0.55
C PHE A 10 -12.95 15.41 -0.45
N SER A 11 -13.79 16.06 -1.26
CA SER A 11 -15.14 15.61 -1.61
C SER A 11 -15.14 15.11 -3.04
N VAL A 12 -15.77 13.95 -3.28
CA VAL A 12 -15.84 13.30 -4.59
C VAL A 12 -17.29 13.08 -4.96
N PHE A 13 -17.68 13.57 -6.12
CA PHE A 13 -19.06 13.53 -6.64
C PHE A 13 -19.10 12.81 -7.96
N LYS A 14 -20.22 12.10 -8.20
CA LYS A 14 -20.60 11.61 -9.51
C LYS A 14 -21.65 12.54 -10.10
N LYS A 15 -21.38 13.07 -11.29
CA LYS A 15 -22.25 13.98 -12.04
C LYS A 15 -22.72 13.29 -13.29
N LYS A 16 -24.01 13.45 -13.65
CA LYS A 16 -24.59 13.00 -14.91
C LYS A 16 -24.71 14.21 -15.85
N ILE A 17 -24.23 14.06 -17.06
CA ILE A 17 -24.36 15.07 -18.15
C ILE A 17 -24.85 14.34 -19.38
N GLY A 18 -26.14 14.53 -19.72
CA GLY A 18 -26.81 13.71 -20.75
C GLY A 18 -26.71 12.23 -20.41
N ASN A 19 -26.22 11.43 -21.34
CA ASN A 19 -26.00 9.98 -21.14
C ASN A 19 -24.61 9.61 -20.56
N LYS A 20 -23.76 10.59 -20.26
CA LYS A 20 -22.41 10.36 -19.74
C LYS A 20 -22.34 10.69 -18.25
N PHE A 21 -21.36 10.09 -17.59
CA PHE A 21 -21.06 10.39 -16.21
C PHE A 21 -19.60 10.88 -16.10
N SER A 22 -19.39 11.80 -15.18
CA SER A 22 -18.08 12.28 -14.77
C SER A 22 -17.90 12.19 -13.25
N ILE A 23 -16.65 12.28 -12.81
CA ILE A 23 -16.27 12.39 -11.41
C ILE A 23 -15.68 13.77 -11.18
N ILE A 24 -16.25 14.48 -10.22
CA ILE A 24 -15.70 15.76 -9.75
C ILE A 24 -15.02 15.52 -8.41
N LYS A 25 -13.75 15.89 -8.32
CA LYS A 25 -12.98 15.87 -7.07
C LYS A 25 -12.67 17.30 -6.66
N ILE A 26 -13.03 17.64 -5.42
CA ILE A 26 -12.89 18.99 -4.84
C ILE A 26 -11.98 18.90 -3.63
N ALA A 27 -11.01 19.81 -3.50
CA ALA A 27 -10.18 19.92 -2.32
C ALA A 27 -10.91 20.68 -1.20
N ASN A 28 -11.11 20.05 -0.04
CA ASN A 28 -11.82 20.68 1.06
C ASN A 28 -11.01 21.75 1.81
N LYS A 29 -9.66 21.64 1.82
CA LYS A 29 -8.78 22.55 2.58
C LYS A 29 -7.95 23.50 1.72
N SER A 30 -7.34 23.00 0.65
CA SER A 30 -6.38 23.77 -0.15
C SER A 30 -6.46 23.40 -1.62
N ALA A 31 -6.69 24.40 -2.49
CA ALA A 31 -6.68 24.23 -3.94
C ALA A 31 -5.34 23.69 -4.45
N LYS A 32 -4.22 24.04 -3.80
CA LYS A 32 -2.87 23.56 -4.14
C LYS A 32 -2.82 22.04 -4.30
N LYS A 33 -3.50 21.29 -3.42
CA LYS A 33 -3.48 19.82 -3.49
C LYS A 33 -4.10 19.26 -4.78
N ILE A 34 -5.15 19.91 -5.27
CA ILE A 34 -5.78 19.53 -6.54
C ILE A 34 -4.86 19.86 -7.70
N PHE A 35 -4.26 21.03 -7.69
CA PHE A 35 -3.33 21.43 -8.77
C PHE A 35 -2.06 20.59 -8.79
N ASP A 36 -1.50 20.23 -7.63
CA ASP A 36 -0.37 19.28 -7.54
C ASP A 36 -0.74 17.92 -8.15
N GLU A 37 -1.95 17.42 -7.90
CA GLU A 37 -2.45 16.16 -8.46
C GLU A 37 -2.69 16.26 -9.98
N ILE A 38 -3.28 17.36 -10.45
CA ILE A 38 -3.46 17.65 -11.88
C ILE A 38 -2.11 17.69 -12.61
N ASN A 39 -1.16 18.42 -12.07
CA ASN A 39 0.20 18.54 -12.64
C ASN A 39 0.90 17.17 -12.70
N LEU A 40 0.69 16.33 -11.67
CA LEU A 40 1.21 14.96 -11.71
C LEU A 40 0.54 14.14 -12.80
N ILE A 41 -0.79 14.20 -12.93
CA ILE A 41 -1.54 13.48 -13.99
C ILE A 41 -1.06 13.91 -15.38
N ASP A 42 -0.95 15.21 -15.62
CA ASP A 42 -0.49 15.76 -16.90
C ASP A 42 0.96 15.29 -17.20
N THR A 43 1.85 15.32 -16.18
CA THR A 43 3.24 14.85 -16.28
C THR A 43 3.30 13.34 -16.58
N LEU A 44 2.49 12.53 -15.89
CA LEU A 44 2.42 11.09 -16.10
C LEU A 44 2.00 10.75 -17.54
N LYS A 45 0.96 11.41 -18.03
CA LYS A 45 0.44 11.20 -19.40
C LYS A 45 1.41 11.66 -20.47
N LYS A 46 2.10 12.79 -20.26
CA LYS A 46 3.10 13.32 -21.20
C LYS A 46 4.29 12.38 -21.33
N ASN A 47 4.77 11.82 -20.22
CA ASN A 47 6.03 11.08 -20.18
C ASN A 47 5.88 9.57 -20.35
N SER A 48 4.65 9.02 -20.39
CA SER A 48 4.44 7.56 -20.50
C SER A 48 3.19 7.20 -21.27
N LYS A 49 3.37 6.41 -22.33
CA LYS A 49 2.26 5.80 -23.11
C LYS A 49 1.37 4.94 -22.21
N PHE A 50 1.96 4.23 -21.23
CA PHE A 50 1.23 3.45 -20.24
C PHE A 50 0.24 4.34 -19.46
N TYR A 51 0.69 5.43 -18.85
CA TYR A 51 -0.19 6.31 -18.08
C TYR A 51 -1.18 7.06 -18.97
N LYS A 52 -0.81 7.40 -20.21
CA LYS A 52 -1.75 8.01 -21.18
C LYS A 52 -2.98 7.15 -21.40
N THR A 53 -2.82 5.81 -21.44
CA THR A 53 -3.91 4.87 -21.63
C THR A 53 -4.61 4.46 -20.33
N LYS A 54 -3.89 4.43 -19.21
CA LYS A 54 -4.45 3.93 -17.93
C LYS A 54 -5.13 4.99 -17.06
N ILE A 55 -4.74 6.26 -17.15
CA ILE A 55 -5.35 7.33 -16.34
C ILE A 55 -6.52 7.97 -17.10
N PRO A 56 -7.71 8.15 -16.48
CA PRO A 56 -8.85 8.83 -17.09
C PRO A 56 -8.50 10.24 -17.56
N GLN A 57 -9.22 10.71 -18.57
CA GLN A 57 -9.07 12.07 -19.07
C GLN A 57 -9.64 13.08 -18.07
N ILE A 58 -8.90 14.15 -17.80
CA ILE A 58 -9.42 15.35 -17.14
C ILE A 58 -10.20 16.13 -18.17
N VAL A 59 -11.48 16.37 -17.89
CA VAL A 59 -12.42 17.08 -18.76
C VAL A 59 -12.40 18.58 -18.47
N SER A 60 -12.38 18.92 -17.18
CA SER A 60 -12.29 20.31 -16.74
C SER A 60 -11.52 20.43 -15.42
N LYS A 61 -10.97 21.60 -15.14
CA LYS A 61 -10.23 21.89 -13.91
C LYS A 61 -10.26 23.40 -13.62
N GLY A 62 -10.16 23.78 -12.34
CA GLY A 62 -10.16 25.19 -11.96
C GLY A 62 -10.48 25.43 -10.49
N ILE A 63 -10.92 26.66 -10.23
CA ILE A 63 -11.41 27.10 -8.92
C ILE A 63 -12.93 27.33 -9.03
N ILE A 64 -13.66 26.86 -8.04
CA ILE A 64 -15.13 27.04 -8.01
C ILE A 64 -15.45 28.49 -7.67
N SER A 65 -16.23 29.15 -8.53
CA SER A 65 -16.57 30.59 -8.40
C SER A 65 -17.77 30.86 -7.51
N LYS A 66 -18.70 29.90 -7.33
CA LYS A 66 -19.98 30.10 -6.65
C LYS A 66 -20.36 28.91 -5.76
N GLY A 67 -21.28 29.14 -4.79
CA GLY A 67 -21.85 28.12 -3.92
C GLY A 67 -20.95 27.67 -2.77
N PHE A 68 -21.35 26.59 -2.08
CA PHE A 68 -20.72 26.08 -0.85
C PHE A 68 -19.21 25.82 -0.99
N TYR A 69 -18.74 25.43 -2.17
CA TYR A 69 -17.32 25.15 -2.45
C TYR A 69 -16.58 26.33 -3.08
N LYS A 70 -17.12 27.57 -3.04
CA LYS A 70 -16.44 28.76 -3.59
C LYS A 70 -14.99 28.87 -3.10
N GLY A 71 -14.07 29.16 -4.01
CA GLY A 71 -12.62 29.27 -3.74
C GLY A 71 -11.90 27.94 -3.62
N LYS A 72 -12.58 26.80 -3.76
CA LYS A 72 -11.95 25.47 -3.71
C LYS A 72 -11.47 25.04 -5.10
N GLY A 73 -10.31 24.41 -5.16
CA GLY A 73 -9.82 23.78 -6.39
C GLY A 73 -10.56 22.50 -6.70
N TYR A 74 -10.81 22.24 -7.98
CA TYR A 74 -11.46 21.03 -8.48
C TYR A 74 -10.83 20.55 -9.77
N TYR A 75 -11.05 19.27 -10.07
CA TYR A 75 -11.04 18.75 -11.44
C TYR A 75 -12.21 17.79 -11.67
N GLU A 76 -12.61 17.71 -12.93
CA GLU A 76 -13.58 16.77 -13.43
C GLU A 76 -12.90 15.79 -14.38
N GLN A 77 -13.10 14.50 -14.18
CA GLN A 77 -12.55 13.44 -15.01
C GLN A 77 -13.63 12.48 -15.52
N THR A 78 -13.36 11.79 -16.62
CA THR A 78 -14.25 10.76 -17.15
C THR A 78 -14.53 9.68 -16.10
N PHE A 79 -15.82 9.37 -15.90
CA PHE A 79 -16.21 8.25 -15.02
C PHE A 79 -15.94 6.91 -15.72
N ILE A 80 -15.37 5.98 -14.96
CA ILE A 80 -15.14 4.61 -15.41
C ILE A 80 -16.15 3.70 -14.71
N PRO A 81 -17.17 3.22 -15.44
CA PRO A 81 -18.10 2.27 -14.86
C PRO A 81 -17.41 0.91 -14.67
N GLY A 82 -17.23 0.50 -13.44
CA GLY A 82 -16.49 -0.73 -13.14
C GLY A 82 -16.42 -1.03 -11.65
N LYS A 83 -15.60 -2.02 -11.30
CA LYS A 83 -15.28 -2.38 -9.92
C LYS A 83 -13.80 -2.15 -9.65
N THR A 84 -13.48 -1.68 -8.46
CA THR A 84 -12.11 -1.60 -7.99
C THR A 84 -11.53 -3.01 -7.75
N LEU A 85 -10.21 -3.14 -7.79
CA LEU A 85 -9.54 -4.40 -7.43
C LEU A 85 -9.93 -4.83 -6.01
N SER A 86 -10.01 -3.89 -5.07
CA SER A 86 -10.45 -4.17 -3.71
C SER A 86 -11.85 -4.79 -3.65
N GLU A 87 -12.83 -4.25 -4.40
CA GLU A 87 -14.18 -4.82 -4.48
C GLU A 87 -14.21 -6.20 -5.12
N ILE A 88 -13.38 -6.42 -6.15
CA ILE A 88 -13.26 -7.74 -6.80
C ILE A 88 -12.66 -8.77 -5.84
N LEU A 89 -11.62 -8.39 -5.09
CA LEU A 89 -10.96 -9.26 -4.12
C LEU A 89 -11.87 -9.66 -2.96
N GLN A 90 -12.79 -8.77 -2.57
CA GLN A 90 -13.74 -9.01 -1.48
C GLN A 90 -14.92 -9.86 -1.90
N ASN A 91 -15.25 -9.89 -3.17
CA ASN A 91 -16.40 -10.63 -3.65
C ASN A 91 -16.12 -12.14 -3.58
N LYS A 92 -16.78 -12.82 -2.65
CA LYS A 92 -16.67 -14.28 -2.42
C LYS A 92 -17.02 -15.14 -3.64
N TYR A 93 -17.81 -14.60 -4.56
CA TYR A 93 -18.21 -15.29 -5.79
C TYR A 93 -17.22 -15.10 -6.96
N THR A 94 -16.17 -14.31 -6.77
CA THR A 94 -15.18 -14.12 -7.83
C THR A 94 -14.43 -15.42 -8.09
N LYS A 95 -14.50 -15.91 -9.35
CA LYS A 95 -13.84 -17.15 -9.77
C LYS A 95 -12.33 -17.06 -9.61
N LYS A 96 -11.70 -18.10 -9.05
CA LYS A 96 -10.24 -18.16 -8.79
C LYS A 96 -9.41 -17.91 -10.08
N ASN A 97 -9.82 -18.53 -11.20
CA ASN A 97 -9.11 -18.36 -12.48
C ASN A 97 -9.17 -16.91 -12.99
N TYR A 98 -10.29 -16.24 -12.81
CA TYR A 98 -10.41 -14.81 -13.14
C TYR A 98 -9.49 -13.96 -12.26
N LEU A 99 -9.48 -14.20 -10.93
CA LEU A 99 -8.56 -13.50 -10.03
C LEU A 99 -7.09 -13.70 -10.39
N ASN A 100 -6.69 -14.92 -10.71
CA ASN A 100 -5.31 -15.22 -11.09
C ASN A 100 -4.93 -14.49 -12.38
N ARG A 101 -5.81 -14.47 -13.38
CA ARG A 101 -5.59 -13.78 -14.65
C ARG A 101 -5.43 -12.28 -14.45
N ILE A 102 -6.34 -11.62 -13.72
CA ILE A 102 -6.25 -10.17 -13.50
C ILE A 102 -5.00 -9.81 -12.68
N LYS A 103 -4.65 -10.59 -11.66
CA LYS A 103 -3.43 -10.37 -10.88
C LYS A 103 -2.18 -10.45 -11.75
N LYS A 104 -2.09 -11.48 -12.60
CA LYS A 104 -0.98 -11.66 -13.54
C LYS A 104 -0.85 -10.46 -14.48
N ASN A 105 -1.97 -10.04 -15.09
CA ASN A 105 -1.97 -8.92 -16.03
C ASN A 105 -1.57 -7.60 -15.35
N ILE A 106 -2.17 -7.29 -14.19
CA ILE A 106 -1.80 -6.10 -13.42
C ILE A 106 -0.30 -6.13 -13.11
N LEU A 107 0.20 -7.24 -12.57
CA LEU A 107 1.58 -7.34 -12.13
C LEU A 107 2.55 -7.12 -13.28
N ILE A 108 2.33 -7.76 -14.43
CA ILE A 108 3.16 -7.58 -15.62
C ILE A 108 3.16 -6.12 -16.09
N GLU A 109 1.97 -5.50 -16.22
CA GLU A 109 1.88 -4.13 -16.69
C GLU A 109 2.48 -3.12 -15.67
N LEU A 110 2.30 -3.34 -14.36
CA LEU A 110 2.91 -2.49 -13.35
C LEU A 110 4.43 -2.64 -13.28
N ILE A 111 4.97 -3.85 -13.41
CA ILE A 111 6.43 -4.07 -13.51
C ILE A 111 6.98 -3.37 -14.74
N PHE A 112 6.32 -3.50 -15.89
CA PHE A 112 6.72 -2.80 -17.11
C PHE A 112 6.72 -1.28 -16.90
N SER A 113 5.66 -0.71 -16.31
CA SER A 113 5.58 0.73 -16.03
C SER A 113 6.69 1.23 -15.12
N VAL A 114 7.07 0.43 -14.12
CA VAL A 114 8.15 0.75 -13.19
C VAL A 114 9.51 0.74 -13.89
N LYS A 115 9.76 -0.25 -14.73
CA LYS A 115 11.02 -0.36 -15.51
C LYS A 115 11.18 0.75 -16.54
N THR A 116 10.12 1.08 -17.24
CA THR A 116 10.16 2.13 -18.28
C THR A 116 10.20 3.54 -17.75
N SER A 117 9.69 3.77 -16.53
CA SER A 117 9.71 5.07 -15.87
C SER A 117 10.97 5.35 -15.05
N SER A 118 11.87 4.38 -14.92
CA SER A 118 13.10 4.52 -14.15
C SER A 118 14.18 5.29 -14.93
N ASN A 119 14.25 6.62 -14.77
CA ASN A 119 15.40 7.38 -15.20
C ASN A 119 16.57 7.18 -14.23
N LYS A 120 17.78 6.98 -14.77
CA LYS A 120 19.03 6.73 -14.01
C LYS A 120 19.58 8.00 -13.30
N LYS A 121 18.73 8.87 -12.76
CA LYS A 121 19.20 10.02 -12.00
C LYS A 121 19.52 9.62 -10.56
N LYS A 122 20.66 10.10 -10.04
CA LYS A 122 21.06 9.88 -8.65
C LYS A 122 20.04 10.51 -7.69
N ALA A 123 19.56 9.74 -6.73
CA ALA A 123 18.74 10.28 -5.64
C ALA A 123 19.57 11.21 -4.75
N LYS A 124 18.95 12.28 -4.24
CA LYS A 124 19.54 13.06 -3.16
C LYS A 124 19.75 12.17 -1.94
N GLN A 125 20.87 12.35 -1.23
CA GLN A 125 21.27 11.48 -0.10
C GLN A 125 20.18 11.30 0.98
N ASN A 126 19.40 12.35 1.24
CA ASN A 126 18.29 12.32 2.21
C ASN A 126 17.07 11.51 1.76
N GLN A 127 17.02 11.05 0.51
CA GLN A 127 15.93 10.28 -0.07
C GLN A 127 16.27 8.81 -0.25
N SER A 128 17.40 8.33 0.32
CA SER A 128 17.73 6.90 0.25
C SER A 128 16.69 6.07 0.99
N ILE A 129 16.36 4.89 0.44
CA ILE A 129 15.41 3.98 1.08
C ILE A 129 15.85 3.56 2.48
N LYS A 130 17.15 3.45 2.72
CA LYS A 130 17.74 3.20 4.04
C LYS A 130 17.30 4.26 5.03
N ASN A 131 17.55 5.54 4.70
CA ASN A 131 17.23 6.67 5.59
C ASN A 131 15.73 6.76 5.87
N LEU A 132 14.89 6.52 4.86
CA LEU A 132 13.43 6.52 5.04
C LEU A 132 12.96 5.41 5.98
N ILE A 133 13.49 4.19 5.85
CA ILE A 133 13.19 3.07 6.76
C ILE A 133 13.60 3.43 8.19
N PHE A 134 14.80 3.98 8.40
CA PHE A 134 15.27 4.39 9.73
C PHE A 134 14.44 5.53 10.32
N MET A 135 14.05 6.52 9.50
CA MET A 135 13.16 7.60 9.96
C MET A 135 11.79 7.07 10.41
N GLU A 136 11.21 6.12 9.68
CA GLU A 136 9.92 5.53 10.08
C GLU A 136 10.07 4.68 11.35
N LEU A 137 11.19 3.95 11.53
CA LEU A 137 11.49 3.23 12.78
C LEU A 137 11.65 4.17 13.97
N LYS A 138 12.38 5.28 13.80
CA LYS A 138 12.54 6.30 14.84
C LYS A 138 11.18 6.83 15.28
N LYS A 139 10.31 7.18 14.32
CA LYS A 139 8.94 7.63 14.63
C LYS A 139 8.12 6.57 15.39
N ILE A 140 8.27 5.28 15.08
CA ILE A 140 7.58 4.20 15.80
C ILE A 140 8.08 4.14 17.24
N LYS A 141 9.41 4.22 17.44
CA LYS A 141 10.04 4.18 18.77
C LYS A 141 9.61 5.35 19.65
N GLU A 142 9.45 6.53 19.08
CA GLU A 142 9.04 7.76 19.80
C GLU A 142 7.59 7.75 20.27
N LYS A 143 6.77 6.77 19.85
CA LYS A 143 5.34 6.69 20.19
C LYS A 143 5.12 5.79 21.39
N LYS A 144 4.74 6.38 22.53
CA LYS A 144 4.43 5.64 23.79
C LYS A 144 3.53 4.42 23.59
N PHE A 145 2.59 4.49 22.66
CA PHE A 145 1.67 3.38 22.36
C PHE A 145 2.39 2.09 21.93
N TYR A 146 3.56 2.19 21.30
CA TYR A 146 4.34 1.04 20.85
C TYR A 146 5.48 0.66 21.79
N ASP A 147 5.74 1.40 22.87
CA ASP A 147 6.88 1.15 23.76
C ASP A 147 6.88 -0.30 24.26
N ASN A 148 5.72 -0.79 24.74
CA ASN A 148 5.60 -2.15 25.22
C ASN A 148 5.84 -3.21 24.13
N LEU A 149 5.36 -2.96 22.90
CA LEU A 149 5.51 -3.87 21.76
C LEU A 149 6.90 -3.77 21.14
N PHE A 150 7.48 -2.56 21.09
CA PHE A 150 8.77 -2.32 20.49
C PHE A 150 9.93 -2.87 21.36
N ASN A 151 9.78 -2.82 22.66
CA ASN A 151 10.78 -3.30 23.61
C ASN A 151 10.70 -4.81 23.88
N ILE A 152 9.68 -5.51 23.40
CA ILE A 152 9.57 -6.97 23.53
C ILE A 152 10.61 -7.65 22.65
N LYS A 153 11.48 -8.46 23.25
CA LYS A 153 12.51 -9.20 22.50
C LYS A 153 11.92 -10.28 21.60
N LYS A 154 10.90 -10.99 22.06
CA LYS A 154 10.25 -12.10 21.32
C LYS A 154 8.73 -11.96 21.28
N LEU A 155 8.19 -12.05 20.08
CA LEU A 155 6.75 -12.05 19.78
C LEU A 155 6.31 -13.46 19.37
N ASN A 156 5.30 -14.01 20.01
CA ASN A 156 4.67 -15.24 19.54
C ASN A 156 3.40 -14.88 18.73
N ILE A 157 3.44 -15.10 17.43
CA ILE A 157 2.30 -14.85 16.54
C ILE A 157 1.85 -16.19 15.97
N ASN A 158 0.61 -16.60 16.29
CA ASN A 158 0.06 -17.91 15.87
C ASN A 158 1.00 -19.09 16.16
N ASN A 159 1.50 -19.17 17.38
CA ASN A 159 2.44 -20.17 17.89
C ASN A 159 3.84 -20.16 17.24
N LYS A 160 4.16 -19.13 16.45
CA LYS A 160 5.50 -18.96 15.88
C LYS A 160 6.24 -17.86 16.62
N SER A 161 7.41 -18.18 17.16
CA SER A 161 8.29 -17.18 17.80
C SER A 161 8.98 -16.32 16.75
N LEU A 162 8.91 -15.00 16.93
CA LEU A 162 9.55 -13.99 16.10
C LEU A 162 10.34 -13.03 17.00
N ASN A 163 11.39 -12.46 16.47
CA ASN A 163 12.01 -11.28 17.05
C ASN A 163 11.19 -10.03 16.69
N ASN A 164 11.49 -8.90 17.31
CA ASN A 164 10.79 -7.65 16.97
C ASN A 164 11.32 -6.99 15.70
N ILE A 165 10.61 -5.96 15.21
CA ILE A 165 10.94 -5.19 14.01
C ILE A 165 12.39 -4.69 14.05
N HIS A 166 12.85 -4.18 15.20
CA HIS A 166 14.19 -3.61 15.34
C HIS A 166 15.29 -4.64 15.07
N PHE A 167 15.13 -5.85 15.58
CA PHE A 167 16.04 -6.96 15.33
C PHE A 167 16.16 -7.27 13.83
N TYR A 168 15.01 -7.41 13.14
CA TYR A 168 15.02 -7.74 11.72
C TYR A 168 15.61 -6.62 10.86
N ILE A 169 15.32 -5.36 11.16
CA ILE A 169 15.91 -4.23 10.43
C ILE A 169 17.44 -4.18 10.64
N LYS A 170 17.92 -4.41 11.89
CA LYS A 170 19.35 -4.53 12.15
C LYS A 170 19.96 -5.67 11.34
N LYS A 171 19.29 -6.83 11.31
CA LYS A 171 19.73 -8.00 10.53
C LYS A 171 19.73 -7.73 9.03
N LEU A 172 18.73 -7.02 8.47
CA LEU A 172 18.75 -6.62 7.06
C LEU A 172 20.02 -5.84 6.69
N ASN A 173 20.48 -4.96 7.58
CA ASN A 173 21.70 -4.18 7.35
C ASN A 173 23.01 -5.00 7.37
N SER A 174 23.00 -6.23 7.90
CA SER A 174 24.17 -7.12 7.89
C SER A 174 24.38 -7.82 6.54
N PHE A 175 23.33 -7.98 5.72
CA PHE A 175 23.44 -8.65 4.43
C PHE A 175 24.22 -7.80 3.40
N LYS A 176 25.22 -8.42 2.74
CA LYS A 176 26.10 -7.77 1.75
C LYS A 176 25.27 -7.18 0.57
N LYS A 177 24.31 -7.95 0.06
CA LYS A 177 23.44 -7.52 -1.04
C LYS A 177 22.60 -6.28 -0.67
N ILE A 178 22.09 -6.21 0.57
CA ILE A 178 21.32 -5.05 1.05
C ILE A 178 22.23 -3.84 1.22
N ARG A 179 23.45 -4.00 1.80
CA ARG A 179 24.42 -2.92 1.91
C ARG A 179 24.82 -2.37 0.54
N LYS A 180 25.09 -3.25 -0.43
CA LYS A 180 25.40 -2.86 -1.81
C LYS A 180 24.23 -2.07 -2.43
N LEU A 181 22.99 -2.50 -2.21
CA LEU A 181 21.81 -1.81 -2.69
C LEU A 181 21.66 -0.41 -2.04
N TYR A 182 21.98 -0.25 -0.78
CA TYR A 182 21.97 1.03 -0.08
C TYR A 182 23.07 1.99 -0.57
N SER A 183 24.23 1.48 -0.95
CA SER A 183 25.35 2.30 -1.48
C SER A 183 25.16 2.67 -2.95
N GLN A 184 24.43 1.87 -3.72
CA GLN A 184 24.04 2.21 -5.08
C GLN A 184 23.05 3.37 -5.02
N ASN A 185 23.49 4.57 -5.47
CA ASN A 185 22.64 5.74 -5.62
C ASN A 185 21.47 5.39 -6.54
N ASN A 186 20.36 5.03 -5.93
CA ASN A 186 19.25 4.36 -6.56
C ASN A 186 18.55 5.30 -7.56
N TYR A 187 18.08 4.70 -8.62
CA TYR A 187 17.29 5.31 -9.66
C TYR A 187 16.11 6.08 -9.06
N VAL A 188 16.06 7.36 -9.38
CA VAL A 188 14.93 8.22 -9.07
C VAL A 188 14.11 8.37 -10.33
N SER A 189 12.84 8.08 -10.27
CA SER A 189 11.90 8.48 -11.29
C SER A 189 11.19 9.74 -10.86
N ASN A 190 11.19 10.75 -11.69
CA ASN A 190 10.36 11.93 -11.47
C ASN A 190 8.90 11.68 -11.84
N VAL A 191 8.58 10.49 -12.35
CA VAL A 191 7.29 10.15 -12.92
C VAL A 191 6.82 8.80 -12.36
N GLY A 192 5.84 8.84 -11.47
CA GLY A 192 5.24 7.65 -10.89
C GLY A 192 3.86 7.96 -10.30
N HIS A 193 2.95 7.01 -10.37
CA HIS A 193 1.62 7.15 -9.80
C HIS A 193 1.63 7.13 -8.26
N TRP A 194 2.60 6.47 -7.67
CA TRP A 194 2.90 6.35 -6.23
C TRP A 194 1.77 5.77 -5.36
N ASN A 195 0.63 5.41 -5.92
CA ASN A 195 -0.56 5.01 -5.17
C ASN A 195 -1.33 3.83 -5.77
N TYR A 196 -0.63 2.75 -6.17
CA TYR A 196 -1.22 1.54 -6.76
C TYR A 196 -1.94 0.64 -5.74
N HIS A 197 -2.73 1.18 -4.83
CA HIS A 197 -3.54 0.31 -3.98
C HIS A 197 -4.85 -0.09 -4.69
N GLY A 198 -5.45 -1.20 -4.27
CA GLY A 198 -6.57 -1.83 -4.96
C GLY A 198 -7.81 -0.96 -5.15
N GLY A 199 -8.05 0.01 -4.25
CA GLY A 199 -9.11 1.00 -4.40
C GLY A 199 -8.89 1.99 -5.55
N ASN A 200 -7.65 2.11 -6.04
CA ASN A 200 -7.26 3.01 -7.15
C ASN A 200 -7.05 2.29 -8.48
N ILE A 201 -7.29 0.99 -8.52
CA ILE A 201 -7.23 0.16 -9.72
C ILE A 201 -8.65 -0.26 -10.08
N ILE A 202 -9.21 0.29 -11.17
CA ILE A 202 -10.60 0.06 -11.60
C ILE A 202 -10.62 -0.83 -12.84
N PHE A 203 -11.42 -1.89 -12.80
CA PHE A 203 -11.72 -2.75 -13.95
C PHE A 203 -13.00 -2.30 -14.61
N PRO A 204 -12.96 -1.79 -15.86
CA PRO A 204 -14.15 -1.38 -16.59
C PRO A 204 -15.11 -2.56 -16.83
N LYS A 205 -16.44 -2.30 -16.81
CA LYS A 205 -17.46 -3.33 -17.06
C LYS A 205 -17.31 -3.97 -18.44
N LYS A 206 -16.98 -3.17 -19.46
CA LYS A 206 -16.85 -3.64 -20.86
C LYS A 206 -15.60 -4.47 -21.10
N ASN A 207 -14.50 -4.16 -20.41
CA ASN A 207 -13.24 -4.91 -20.54
C ASN A 207 -12.75 -5.31 -19.16
N LYS A 208 -13.11 -6.54 -18.76
CA LYS A 208 -12.80 -7.07 -17.42
C LYS A 208 -11.32 -7.43 -17.20
N THR A 209 -10.49 -7.36 -18.22
CA THR A 209 -9.05 -7.67 -18.12
C THR A 209 -8.16 -6.45 -18.23
N ASP A 210 -8.65 -5.35 -18.81
CA ASP A 210 -7.99 -4.05 -18.75
C ASP A 210 -8.24 -3.38 -17.41
N PHE A 211 -7.39 -2.45 -17.01
CA PHE A 211 -7.61 -1.66 -15.81
C PHE A 211 -7.27 -0.19 -16.04
N LYS A 212 -7.84 0.67 -15.20
CA LYS A 212 -7.55 2.10 -15.15
C LYS A 212 -7.02 2.46 -13.76
N LEU A 213 -6.20 3.51 -13.71
CA LEU A 213 -5.57 4.03 -12.49
C LEU A 213 -6.16 5.39 -12.16
N ILE A 214 -6.54 5.59 -10.90
CA ILE A 214 -7.06 6.85 -10.39
C ILE A 214 -6.28 7.29 -9.15
N ASP A 215 -6.43 8.55 -8.75
CA ASP A 215 -5.96 9.10 -7.48
C ASP A 215 -4.42 8.93 -7.26
N PRO A 216 -3.57 9.48 -8.16
CA PRO A 216 -2.12 9.43 -7.96
C PRO A 216 -1.72 10.28 -6.73
N ASP A 217 -0.64 9.88 -6.03
CA ASP A 217 -0.15 10.60 -4.84
C ASP A 217 0.89 11.66 -5.20
N ALA A 218 0.44 12.89 -5.42
CA ALA A 218 1.32 14.02 -5.73
C ALA A 218 2.23 14.47 -4.55
N LYS A 219 1.96 13.98 -3.33
CA LYS A 219 2.76 14.35 -2.14
C LYS A 219 3.96 13.45 -1.92
N TRP A 220 4.07 12.39 -2.67
CA TRP A 220 5.17 11.47 -2.51
C TRP A 220 6.48 12.08 -3.00
N LYS A 221 7.37 12.39 -2.06
CA LYS A 221 8.67 13.00 -2.35
C LYS A 221 9.80 11.99 -2.61
N PHE A 222 9.55 10.72 -2.30
CA PHE A 222 10.50 9.64 -2.54
C PHE A 222 10.20 9.01 -3.91
N ASN A 223 11.08 9.29 -4.85
CA ASN A 223 10.85 8.97 -6.26
C ASN A 223 11.36 7.58 -6.67
N ASP A 224 11.34 6.58 -5.80
CA ASP A 224 11.66 5.20 -6.19
C ASP A 224 10.44 4.55 -6.89
N PRO A 225 10.54 4.20 -8.19
CA PRO A 225 9.41 3.64 -8.94
C PRO A 225 8.89 2.33 -8.34
N PHE A 226 9.74 1.54 -7.66
CA PHE A 226 9.33 0.32 -6.97
C PHE A 226 8.40 0.57 -5.77
N PHE A 227 8.32 1.81 -5.28
CA PHE A 227 7.33 2.17 -4.26
C PHE A 227 5.89 2.03 -4.77
N SER A 228 5.63 2.40 -6.02
CA SER A 228 4.31 2.19 -6.63
C SER A 228 3.92 0.71 -6.66
N LEU A 229 4.86 -0.15 -7.04
CA LEU A 229 4.64 -1.60 -7.05
C LEU A 229 4.49 -2.17 -5.63
N ALA A 230 5.26 -1.67 -4.66
CA ALA A 230 5.10 -2.03 -3.25
C ALA A 230 3.71 -1.64 -2.71
N ARG A 231 3.15 -0.49 -3.14
CA ARG A 231 1.78 -0.09 -2.81
C ARG A 231 0.74 -1.05 -3.38
N TYR A 232 0.96 -1.65 -4.53
CA TYR A 232 0.11 -2.71 -5.05
C TYR A 232 0.09 -3.92 -4.11
N PHE A 233 1.24 -4.40 -3.67
CA PHE A 233 1.31 -5.51 -2.71
C PHE A 233 0.76 -5.13 -1.33
N TYR A 234 0.96 -3.88 -0.90
CA TYR A 234 0.37 -3.37 0.34
C TYR A 234 -1.18 -3.36 0.32
N THR A 235 -1.82 -3.38 -0.87
CA THR A 235 -3.27 -3.46 -1.01
C THR A 235 -3.88 -4.55 -0.15
N TYR A 236 -3.30 -5.71 -0.13
CA TYR A 236 -3.84 -6.87 0.57
C TYR A 236 -3.86 -6.68 2.09
N VAL A 237 -2.88 -5.99 2.63
CA VAL A 237 -2.81 -5.61 4.04
C VAL A 237 -3.80 -4.47 4.33
N HIS A 238 -3.81 -3.46 3.47
CA HIS A 238 -4.70 -2.31 3.58
C HIS A 238 -6.17 -2.73 3.55
N ASP A 239 -6.57 -3.55 2.58
CA ASP A 239 -7.94 -4.02 2.44
C ASP A 239 -8.38 -4.88 3.63
N THR A 240 -7.49 -5.72 4.14
CA THR A 240 -7.74 -6.49 5.36
C THR A 240 -8.09 -5.59 6.55
N MET A 241 -7.42 -4.44 6.66
CA MET A 241 -7.72 -3.45 7.70
C MET A 241 -9.02 -2.71 7.46
N GLU A 242 -9.22 -2.18 6.26
CA GLU A 242 -10.39 -1.36 5.93
C GLU A 242 -11.71 -2.15 6.07
N PHE A 243 -11.70 -3.43 5.67
CA PHE A 243 -12.87 -4.28 5.78
C PHE A 243 -12.99 -5.02 7.12
N ASN A 244 -12.13 -4.67 8.08
CA ASN A 244 -12.14 -5.29 9.41
C ASN A 244 -12.12 -6.83 9.37
N SER A 245 -11.39 -7.39 8.42
CA SER A 245 -11.34 -8.84 8.17
C SER A 245 -10.39 -9.58 9.12
N TYR A 246 -9.80 -8.89 10.09
CA TYR A 246 -8.89 -9.43 11.08
C TYR A 246 -9.46 -9.32 12.50
N LEU A 247 -8.89 -10.11 13.40
CA LEU A 247 -9.16 -10.08 14.82
C LEU A 247 -7.85 -10.39 15.56
N ILE A 248 -7.56 -9.63 16.59
CA ILE A 248 -6.41 -9.86 17.47
C ILE A 248 -6.97 -10.48 18.76
N SER A 249 -6.42 -11.62 19.16
CA SER A 249 -6.73 -12.25 20.45
C SER A 249 -5.45 -12.37 21.24
N THR A 250 -5.45 -11.85 22.46
CA THR A 250 -4.39 -12.03 23.44
C THR A 250 -4.91 -12.94 24.51
N LYS A 251 -4.32 -14.11 24.69
CA LYS A 251 -4.64 -14.93 25.86
C LYS A 251 -3.97 -14.40 27.13
N GLU A 252 -2.94 -13.59 27.01
CA GLU A 252 -2.24 -12.99 28.15
C GLU A 252 -1.49 -11.71 27.77
N PHE A 253 -1.99 -10.55 28.18
CA PHE A 253 -1.18 -9.38 28.50
C PHE A 253 -0.58 -9.55 29.90
N LYS A 254 0.12 -10.64 30.17
CA LYS A 254 0.81 -10.75 31.43
C LYS A 254 2.07 -9.93 31.39
N LYS A 255 2.12 -8.92 32.23
CA LYS A 255 3.22 -7.98 32.49
C LYS A 255 4.54 -8.64 32.93
N LYS A 256 4.62 -9.96 32.98
CA LYS A 256 5.82 -10.70 33.33
C LYS A 256 6.36 -11.38 32.08
N ILE A 257 7.55 -10.99 31.69
CA ILE A 257 8.40 -11.66 30.72
C ILE A 257 8.31 -11.06 29.31
N ASN A 258 9.45 -10.86 28.71
CA ASN A 258 9.82 -10.51 27.35
C ASN A 258 9.14 -11.33 26.20
N LYS A 259 7.98 -11.93 26.44
CA LYS A 259 7.23 -12.73 25.48
C LYS A 259 5.79 -12.24 25.40
N PHE A 260 5.35 -11.92 24.21
CA PHE A 260 3.99 -11.53 23.92
C PHE A 260 3.36 -12.53 22.94
N SER A 261 2.28 -13.16 23.35
CA SER A 261 1.58 -14.16 22.52
C SER A 261 0.31 -13.57 21.93
N ILE A 262 0.20 -13.61 20.61
CA ILE A 262 -0.94 -13.05 19.88
C ILE A 262 -1.47 -14.09 18.90
N LYS A 263 -2.79 -14.20 18.82
CA LYS A 263 -3.45 -14.97 17.79
C LYS A 263 -4.15 -14.03 16.81
N LEU A 264 -3.68 -14.01 15.57
CA LEU A 264 -4.37 -13.36 14.47
C LEU A 264 -5.46 -14.30 13.95
N LEU A 265 -6.70 -13.89 14.10
CA LEU A 265 -7.86 -14.60 13.63
C LEU A 265 -8.45 -13.88 12.42
N TRP A 266 -8.93 -14.64 11.45
CA TRP A 266 -9.55 -14.13 10.24
C TRP A 266 -11.04 -14.45 10.25
N LYS A 267 -11.88 -13.56 9.74
CA LYS A 267 -13.31 -13.89 9.54
C LYS A 267 -13.43 -14.98 8.47
N LYS A 268 -14.05 -16.11 8.81
CA LYS A 268 -14.15 -17.33 7.97
C LYS A 268 -14.64 -17.07 6.53
N GLN A 269 -15.57 -16.15 6.31
CA GLN A 269 -16.20 -15.92 5.01
C GLN A 269 -15.33 -15.13 3.99
N ILE A 270 -14.40 -14.30 4.47
CA ILE A 270 -13.51 -13.52 3.59
C ILE A 270 -12.19 -14.28 3.36
N ILE A 271 -11.95 -15.30 4.16
CA ILE A 271 -10.66 -15.97 4.34
C ILE A 271 -10.17 -16.69 3.09
N LYS A 272 -11.05 -17.27 2.25
CA LYS A 272 -10.58 -18.16 1.19
C LYS A 272 -9.72 -17.41 0.16
N ASN A 273 -10.15 -16.24 -0.25
CA ASN A 273 -9.39 -15.41 -1.21
C ASN A 273 -8.23 -14.67 -0.54
N TYR A 274 -8.43 -14.14 0.67
CA TYR A 274 -7.39 -13.40 1.40
C TYR A 274 -6.38 -14.32 2.08
N LYS A 275 -6.77 -15.50 2.55
CA LYS A 275 -5.84 -16.48 3.13
C LYS A 275 -4.88 -17.01 2.08
N THR A 276 -5.36 -17.25 0.87
CA THR A 276 -4.54 -17.61 -0.28
C THR A 276 -3.62 -16.44 -0.68
N ILE A 277 -4.13 -15.22 -0.68
CA ILE A 277 -3.37 -14.03 -1.02
C ILE A 277 -2.38 -13.68 0.08
N PHE A 278 -2.79 -13.77 1.33
CA PHE A 278 -1.95 -13.45 2.48
C PHE A 278 -0.83 -14.49 2.69
N SER A 279 -1.13 -15.77 2.52
CA SER A 279 -0.10 -16.81 2.46
C SER A 279 0.79 -16.61 1.23
N ASN A 280 0.23 -16.18 0.11
CA ASN A 280 0.99 -15.89 -1.10
C ASN A 280 1.86 -14.64 -0.97
N ILE A 281 1.42 -13.59 -0.28
CA ILE A 281 2.25 -12.40 -0.06
C ILE A 281 3.35 -12.65 0.98
N PHE A 282 3.08 -13.46 2.02
CA PHE A 282 4.02 -13.64 3.12
C PHE A 282 4.76 -14.97 3.11
N CYS A 283 4.28 -15.99 2.38
CA CYS A 283 4.92 -17.30 2.31
C CYS A 283 5.31 -17.71 0.88
N SER A 284 4.52 -17.40 -0.14
CA SER A 284 4.80 -17.74 -1.54
C SER A 284 5.18 -16.55 -2.42
N TYR A 285 5.00 -15.32 -1.93
CA TYR A 285 5.45 -14.11 -2.61
C TYR A 285 6.93 -14.19 -3.01
N PHE A 286 7.80 -14.68 -2.12
CA PHE A 286 9.21 -14.88 -2.39
C PHE A 286 9.51 -15.99 -3.41
N ASN A 287 8.53 -16.82 -3.70
CA ASN A 287 8.59 -17.91 -4.71
C ASN A 287 7.71 -17.64 -5.93
N ASP A 288 7.13 -16.45 -6.04
CA ASP A 288 6.27 -16.09 -7.17
C ASP A 288 7.06 -16.11 -8.48
N SER A 289 6.65 -16.99 -9.40
CA SER A 289 7.32 -17.18 -10.69
C SER A 289 7.26 -15.93 -11.57
N GLN A 290 6.18 -15.14 -11.49
CA GLN A 290 6.03 -13.91 -12.28
C GLN A 290 6.99 -12.82 -11.78
N LEU A 291 7.21 -12.71 -10.48
CA LEU A 291 8.21 -11.79 -9.94
C LEU A 291 9.61 -12.23 -10.30
N LYS A 292 9.91 -13.53 -10.18
CA LYS A 292 11.24 -14.07 -10.49
C LYS A 292 11.60 -13.93 -11.96
N SER A 293 10.67 -14.17 -12.87
CA SER A 293 10.92 -14.06 -14.32
C SER A 293 10.99 -12.62 -14.83
N ASN A 294 10.34 -11.67 -14.14
CA ASN A 294 10.22 -10.30 -14.61
C ASN A 294 11.08 -9.27 -13.85
N LEU A 295 11.66 -9.64 -12.72
CA LEU A 295 12.51 -8.76 -11.91
C LEU A 295 13.91 -9.35 -11.76
N SER A 296 14.94 -8.51 -11.91
CA SER A 296 16.28 -8.86 -11.47
C SER A 296 16.32 -9.04 -9.95
N THR A 297 17.33 -9.73 -9.42
CA THR A 297 17.53 -9.87 -7.97
C THR A 297 17.55 -8.51 -7.27
N ASN A 298 18.25 -7.53 -7.84
CA ASN A 298 18.32 -6.18 -7.27
C ASN A 298 16.95 -5.48 -7.26
N ASP A 299 16.19 -5.59 -8.33
CA ASP A 299 14.84 -5.02 -8.42
C ASP A 299 13.89 -5.67 -7.41
N PHE A 300 14.00 -6.99 -7.25
CA PHE A 300 13.24 -7.73 -6.25
C PHE A 300 13.59 -7.29 -4.82
N LEU A 301 14.87 -7.11 -4.50
CA LEU A 301 15.30 -6.59 -3.21
C LEU A 301 14.81 -5.15 -2.98
N ARG A 302 14.87 -4.29 -4.00
CA ARG A 302 14.30 -2.92 -3.93
C ARG A 302 12.81 -2.93 -3.65
N LEU A 303 12.07 -3.78 -4.35
CA LEU A 303 10.63 -3.95 -4.11
C LEU A 303 10.36 -4.32 -2.65
N ASN A 304 11.11 -5.25 -2.08
CA ASN A 304 10.94 -5.68 -0.69
C ASN A 304 11.27 -4.58 0.32
N LEU A 305 12.32 -3.79 0.08
CA LEU A 305 12.65 -2.64 0.93
C LEU A 305 11.55 -1.56 0.85
N ASN A 306 10.99 -1.32 -0.32
CA ASN A 306 9.87 -0.41 -0.50
C ASN A 306 8.58 -0.93 0.17
N LEU A 307 8.34 -2.24 0.16
CA LEU A 307 7.21 -2.85 0.87
C LEU A 307 7.41 -2.75 2.39
N CYS A 308 8.63 -2.95 2.89
CA CYS A 308 8.97 -2.68 4.28
C CYS A 308 8.65 -1.23 4.66
N LEU A 309 9.04 -0.26 3.83
CA LEU A 309 8.74 1.16 4.04
C LEU A 309 7.23 1.43 4.05
N CYS A 310 6.46 0.83 3.15
CA CYS A 310 4.99 0.94 3.13
C CYS A 310 4.37 0.43 4.44
N LEU A 311 4.82 -0.71 4.94
CA LEU A 311 4.34 -1.32 6.18
C LEU A 311 4.66 -0.43 7.39
N LEU A 312 5.91 0.03 7.53
CA LEU A 312 6.35 0.91 8.63
C LEU A 312 5.57 2.24 8.63
N ARG A 313 5.34 2.83 7.46
CA ARG A 313 4.50 4.03 7.32
C ARG A 313 3.06 3.76 7.72
N GLY A 314 2.54 2.59 7.37
CA GLY A 314 1.22 2.15 7.81
C GLY A 314 1.11 2.08 9.33
N VAL A 315 2.10 1.51 10.00
CA VAL A 315 2.20 1.49 11.49
C VAL A 315 2.15 2.92 12.03
N ASN A 316 2.97 3.82 11.49
CA ASN A 316 3.01 5.22 11.93
C ASN A 316 1.70 5.98 11.70
N ALA A 317 1.02 5.72 10.58
CA ALA A 317 -0.24 6.39 10.24
C ALA A 317 -1.43 5.93 11.11
N ASN A 318 -1.33 4.74 11.72
CA ASN A 318 -2.43 4.11 12.46
C ASN A 318 -2.17 3.98 13.97
N HIS A 319 -1.16 4.66 14.52
CA HIS A 319 -0.79 4.54 15.93
C HIS A 319 -1.86 5.07 16.90
N GLN A 320 -2.68 6.04 16.49
CA GLN A 320 -3.73 6.66 17.32
C GLN A 320 -5.06 5.93 17.23
N ASN A 321 -5.16 4.82 16.48
CA ASN A 321 -6.41 4.09 16.41
C ASN A 321 -6.76 3.48 17.77
N GLU A 322 -7.98 3.73 18.23
CA GLU A 322 -8.51 3.16 19.46
C GLU A 322 -8.56 1.63 19.39
N ILE A 323 -8.36 1.00 20.54
CA ILE A 323 -8.58 -0.45 20.71
C ILE A 323 -10.07 -0.70 20.79
N LYS A 324 -10.64 -1.32 19.77
CA LYS A 324 -12.05 -1.70 19.75
C LYS A 324 -12.19 -3.14 20.24
N TYR A 325 -12.56 -3.31 21.50
CA TYR A 325 -12.86 -4.63 22.07
C TYR A 325 -14.15 -5.20 21.45
N ILE A 326 -14.07 -6.46 21.01
CA ILE A 326 -15.24 -7.21 20.53
C ILE A 326 -15.88 -7.98 21.67
N SER A 327 -15.04 -8.44 22.62
CA SER A 327 -15.46 -9.09 23.84
C SER A 327 -14.38 -8.94 24.89
N LYS A 328 -14.74 -8.39 26.06
CA LYS A 328 -13.82 -8.31 27.21
C LYS A 328 -13.49 -9.69 27.78
N LYS A 329 -14.47 -10.62 27.80
CA LYS A 329 -14.28 -12.00 28.28
C LYS A 329 -13.33 -12.83 27.39
N SER A 330 -13.28 -12.57 26.09
CA SER A 330 -12.45 -13.36 25.14
C SER A 330 -11.15 -12.64 24.75
N GLU A 331 -10.84 -11.48 25.37
CA GLU A 331 -9.66 -10.67 25.05
C GLU A 331 -9.47 -10.43 23.55
N LYS A 332 -10.56 -10.32 22.81
CA LYS A 332 -10.57 -10.13 21.37
C LYS A 332 -10.79 -8.65 21.03
N PHE A 333 -9.90 -8.09 20.23
CA PHE A 333 -9.97 -6.68 19.86
C PHE A 333 -9.51 -6.42 18.42
N LYS A 334 -9.77 -5.20 17.96
CA LYS A 334 -9.30 -4.67 16.69
C LYS A 334 -8.49 -3.41 16.93
N ASN A 335 -7.32 -3.35 16.33
CA ASN A 335 -6.49 -2.16 16.26
C ASN A 335 -5.62 -2.21 15.01
N LYS A 336 -5.78 -1.23 14.12
CA LYS A 336 -5.08 -1.19 12.82
C LYS A 336 -3.57 -1.07 13.00
N GLY A 337 -3.11 -0.29 13.96
CA GLY A 337 -1.69 -0.08 14.21
C GLY A 337 -0.99 -1.34 14.72
N ILE A 338 -1.58 -2.03 15.71
CA ILE A 338 -1.06 -3.30 16.24
C ILE A 338 -1.08 -4.37 15.13
N PHE A 339 -2.15 -4.47 14.37
CA PHE A 339 -2.23 -5.41 13.25
C PHE A 339 -1.08 -5.21 12.28
N LEU A 340 -0.84 -3.96 11.84
CA LEU A 340 0.26 -3.62 10.94
C LEU A 340 1.62 -3.90 11.55
N PHE A 341 1.80 -3.61 12.82
CA PHE A 341 3.03 -3.91 13.54
C PHE A 341 3.35 -5.42 13.49
N LEU A 342 2.35 -6.26 13.77
CA LEU A 342 2.49 -7.72 13.73
C LEU A 342 2.80 -8.23 12.32
N ILE A 343 2.08 -7.73 11.32
CA ILE A 343 2.30 -8.10 9.93
C ILE A 343 3.68 -7.69 9.45
N THR A 344 4.16 -6.51 9.86
CA THR A 344 5.51 -6.05 9.55
C THR A 344 6.58 -7.00 10.13
N ASN A 345 6.40 -7.49 11.35
CA ASN A 345 7.29 -8.48 11.94
C ASN A 345 7.32 -9.80 11.14
N VAL A 346 6.14 -10.30 10.75
CA VAL A 346 6.05 -11.53 9.93
C VAL A 346 6.73 -11.35 8.58
N PHE A 347 6.48 -10.22 7.92
CA PHE A 347 7.11 -9.89 6.65
C PHE A 347 8.64 -9.84 6.77
N LEU A 348 9.15 -9.11 7.74
CA LEU A 348 10.60 -8.95 7.95
C LEU A 348 11.29 -10.26 8.29
N LYS A 349 10.66 -11.13 9.07
CA LYS A 349 11.16 -12.50 9.31
C LYS A 349 11.31 -13.26 8.00
N ASN A 350 10.26 -13.27 7.17
CA ASN A 350 10.28 -14.00 5.91
C ASN A 350 11.31 -13.42 4.94
N PHE A 351 11.43 -12.09 4.90
CA PHE A 351 12.43 -11.43 4.05
C PHE A 351 13.86 -11.73 4.50
N THR A 352 14.16 -11.67 5.80
CA THR A 352 15.49 -12.04 6.31
C THR A 352 15.83 -13.50 6.09
N ASN A 353 14.83 -14.41 6.24
CA ASN A 353 15.03 -15.84 5.94
C ASN A 353 15.29 -16.08 4.45
N PHE A 354 14.59 -15.35 3.57
CA PHE A 354 14.85 -15.41 2.13
C PHE A 354 16.29 -14.97 1.82
N LEU A 355 16.75 -13.88 2.40
CA LEU A 355 18.13 -13.40 2.21
C LEU A 355 19.16 -14.42 2.70
N GLN A 356 18.96 -15.02 3.88
CA GLN A 356 19.87 -16.04 4.41
C GLN A 356 20.04 -17.27 3.51
N LYS A 357 19.00 -17.61 2.74
CA LYS A 357 19.06 -18.74 1.78
C LYS A 357 19.68 -18.37 0.45
N ASN A 358 19.82 -17.08 0.14
CA ASN A 358 20.23 -16.58 -1.17
C ASN A 358 21.43 -15.61 -1.12
N ASP A 359 21.99 -15.36 0.06
CA ASP A 359 23.20 -14.56 0.26
C ASP A 359 24.43 -15.44 0.23
#